data_b24b763df816f6e1ea8a5836243c042c
#
_entry.id   b24b763df816f6e1ea8a5836243c042c
#
_cell.length_a   1.000
_cell.length_b   1.000
_cell.length_c   1.000
_cell.angle_alpha   90.00
_cell.angle_beta   90.00
_cell.angle_gamma   90.00
#
_symmetry.space_group_name_H-M   'P 1'
#
loop_
_entity.id
_entity.type
_entity.pdbx_description
1 polymer ?
#
loop_
_entity_poly.entity_id
_entity_poly.type
_entity_poly.pdbx_seq_one_letter_code
_entity_poly.pdbx_strand_id
1 'polypeptide(L)'
;RSVFPLDIIKLTVPDLYVTIVHPQIEVRTADARSILKQQILLKDAIKQWGNIAGLVAGLEQGNYELIGRSLEDVLIEPTRSILIPAFDQVKKISKELGALGGGISGSGPSIFMLSTNEFTAKSVEIAMGQIYDSIGLSCHTYVTTINTNGIQLMDAS
;
A
#
# COMPACT_ATOMS: atom_id res chain seq x y z
N ARG A 1 -14.69 6.08 9.90
CA ARG A 1 -15.80 6.27 8.96
C ARG A 1 -16.25 7.73 8.92
N SER A 2 -16.33 8.38 10.04
CA SER A 2 -16.58 9.82 10.10
C SER A 2 -15.58 10.54 11.01
N VAL A 3 -15.45 11.87 10.83
CA VAL A 3 -14.53 12.70 11.63
C VAL A 3 -15.28 13.33 12.79
N PHE A 4 -16.57 13.64 12.60
CA PHE A 4 -17.44 14.23 13.63
C PHE A 4 -18.85 13.62 13.56
N PRO A 5 -19.28 12.86 14.58
CA PRO A 5 -18.45 12.32 15.66
C PRO A 5 -17.40 11.32 15.09
N LEU A 6 -16.32 11.12 15.82
CA LEU A 6 -15.30 10.14 15.43
C LEU A 6 -15.90 8.72 15.48
N ASP A 7 -15.92 8.05 14.34
CA ASP A 7 -16.47 6.70 14.20
C ASP A 7 -15.37 5.76 13.70
N ILE A 8 -14.85 4.93 14.61
CA ILE A 8 -13.74 4.01 14.37
C ILE A 8 -14.29 2.59 14.33
N ILE A 9 -14.00 1.88 13.26
CA ILE A 9 -14.29 0.45 13.12
C ILE A 9 -12.97 -0.30 13.25
N LYS A 10 -12.83 -1.12 14.29
CA LYS A 10 -11.68 -2.01 14.45
C LYS A 10 -11.89 -3.24 13.56
N LEU A 11 -10.92 -3.54 12.73
CA LEU A 11 -10.87 -4.74 11.91
C LEU A 11 -9.91 -5.75 12.55
N THR A 12 -10.24 -7.03 12.45
CA THR A 12 -9.28 -8.10 12.70
C THR A 12 -8.33 -8.20 11.53
N VAL A 13 -7.05 -8.36 11.81
CA VAL A 13 -6.02 -8.46 10.76
C VAL A 13 -5.23 -9.73 10.99
N PRO A 14 -5.11 -10.62 10.00
CA PRO A 14 -4.26 -11.80 10.11
C PRO A 14 -2.77 -11.41 10.16
N ASP A 15 -1.93 -12.37 10.47
CA ASP A 15 -0.48 -12.15 10.46
C ASP A 15 -0.01 -11.78 9.06
N LEU A 16 0.43 -10.55 8.91
CA LEU A 16 0.93 -9.98 7.66
C LEU A 16 2.23 -9.23 7.90
N TYR A 17 3.16 -9.45 7.00
CA TYR A 17 4.38 -8.66 6.89
C TYR A 17 4.16 -7.53 5.90
N VAL A 18 4.72 -6.38 6.22
CA VAL A 18 4.67 -5.17 5.40
C VAL A 18 6.09 -4.82 4.99
N THR A 19 6.36 -4.83 3.69
CA THR A 19 7.59 -4.27 3.13
C THR A 19 7.30 -2.87 2.62
N ILE A 20 8.11 -1.91 2.99
CA ILE A 20 7.98 -0.51 2.57
C ILE A 20 9.27 -0.10 1.87
N VAL A 21 9.16 0.57 0.73
CA VAL A 21 10.25 1.34 0.12
C VAL A 21 9.86 2.81 0.08
N HIS A 22 10.79 3.67 0.50
CA HIS A 22 10.64 5.12 0.47
C HIS A 22 11.75 5.72 -0.41
N PRO A 23 11.47 5.98 -1.70
CA PRO A 23 12.40 6.70 -2.57
C PRO A 23 12.68 8.10 -2.04
N GLN A 24 13.92 8.54 -2.14
CA GLN A 24 14.35 9.86 -1.64
C GLN A 24 14.00 10.96 -2.64
N ILE A 25 12.69 11.11 -2.89
CA ILE A 25 12.10 12.18 -3.70
C ILE A 25 11.01 12.89 -2.90
N GLU A 26 10.75 14.13 -3.25
CA GLU A 26 9.64 14.86 -2.68
C GLU A 26 8.39 14.72 -3.57
N VAL A 27 7.30 14.23 -3.01
CA VAL A 27 5.97 14.28 -3.61
C VAL A 27 5.08 15.12 -2.70
N ARG A 28 4.87 16.38 -3.07
CA ARG A 28 4.01 17.26 -2.27
C ARG A 28 2.57 16.77 -2.30
N THR A 29 1.95 16.70 -1.14
CA THR A 29 0.55 16.24 -1.01
C THR A 29 -0.41 17.08 -1.86
N ALA A 30 -0.14 18.37 -2.01
CA ALA A 30 -0.93 19.25 -2.87
C ALA A 30 -0.88 18.81 -4.35
N ASP A 31 0.32 18.48 -4.85
CA ASP A 31 0.50 18.02 -6.22
C ASP A 31 -0.19 16.67 -6.45
N ALA A 32 0.01 15.71 -5.51
CA ALA A 32 -0.64 14.40 -5.54
C ALA A 32 -2.18 14.49 -5.46
N ARG A 33 -2.74 15.58 -4.94
CA ARG A 33 -4.19 15.84 -4.95
C ARG A 33 -4.65 16.53 -6.23
N SER A 34 -3.88 17.49 -6.74
CA SER A 34 -4.26 18.30 -7.91
C SER A 34 -4.41 17.49 -9.18
N ILE A 35 -3.64 16.40 -9.34
CA ILE A 35 -3.69 15.52 -10.51
C ILE A 35 -4.88 14.54 -10.50
N LEU A 36 -5.61 14.42 -9.38
CA LEU A 36 -6.73 13.49 -9.29
C LEU A 36 -7.91 13.95 -10.14
N LYS A 37 -8.50 12.98 -10.84
CA LYS A 37 -9.70 13.23 -11.65
C LYS A 37 -10.88 13.64 -10.77
N GLN A 38 -11.58 14.69 -11.17
CA GLN A 38 -12.80 15.17 -10.48
C GLN A 38 -14.02 14.29 -10.78
N GLN A 39 -13.97 13.51 -11.86
CA GLN A 39 -15.03 12.61 -12.29
C GLN A 39 -14.43 11.25 -12.65
N ILE A 40 -15.14 10.19 -12.34
CA ILE A 40 -14.75 8.81 -12.61
C ILE A 40 -15.87 8.07 -13.32
N LEU A 41 -15.54 7.03 -14.05
CA LEU A 41 -16.54 6.16 -14.68
C LEU A 41 -17.20 5.28 -13.62
N LEU A 42 -18.52 5.14 -13.67
CA LEU A 42 -19.26 4.31 -12.71
C LEU A 42 -18.74 2.86 -12.65
N LYS A 43 -18.35 2.27 -13.78
CA LYS A 43 -17.77 0.92 -13.81
C LYS A 43 -16.49 0.79 -12.97
N ASP A 44 -15.64 1.82 -12.99
CA ASP A 44 -14.38 1.82 -12.22
C ASP A 44 -14.67 2.04 -10.74
N ALA A 45 -15.66 2.88 -10.42
CA ALA A 45 -16.15 3.04 -9.04
C ALA A 45 -16.71 1.73 -8.48
N ILE A 46 -17.52 1.00 -9.24
CA ILE A 46 -18.08 -0.30 -8.83
C ILE A 46 -16.95 -1.31 -8.57
N LYS A 47 -15.93 -1.37 -9.45
CA LYS A 47 -14.76 -2.23 -9.25
C LYS A 47 -14.03 -1.86 -7.95
N GLN A 48 -13.78 -0.57 -7.74
CA GLN A 48 -13.09 -0.09 -6.54
C GLN A 48 -13.87 -0.38 -5.25
N TRP A 49 -15.19 -0.21 -5.25
CA TRP A 49 -16.01 -0.56 -4.09
C TRP A 49 -15.97 -2.07 -3.81
N GLY A 50 -16.00 -2.91 -4.85
CA GLY A 50 -15.81 -4.35 -4.72
C GLY A 50 -14.45 -4.71 -4.12
N ASN A 51 -13.37 -4.05 -4.57
CA ASN A 51 -12.03 -4.25 -4.03
C ASN A 51 -11.94 -3.85 -2.55
N ILE A 52 -12.52 -2.70 -2.15
CA ILE A 52 -12.55 -2.27 -0.75
C ILE A 52 -13.34 -3.27 0.11
N ALA A 53 -14.52 -3.68 -0.33
CA ALA A 53 -15.33 -4.67 0.39
C ALA A 53 -14.62 -6.02 0.50
N GLY A 54 -13.99 -6.47 -0.60
CA GLY A 54 -13.20 -7.70 -0.62
C GLY A 54 -11.98 -7.64 0.29
N LEU A 55 -11.29 -6.50 0.35
CA LEU A 55 -10.15 -6.32 1.26
C LEU A 55 -10.58 -6.40 2.72
N VAL A 56 -11.66 -5.70 3.09
CA VAL A 56 -12.20 -5.73 4.47
C VAL A 56 -12.62 -7.17 4.84
N ALA A 57 -13.38 -7.84 3.98
CA ALA A 57 -13.80 -9.21 4.21
C ALA A 57 -12.60 -10.19 4.29
N GLY A 58 -11.61 -10.00 3.42
CA GLY A 58 -10.40 -10.82 3.41
C GLY A 58 -9.58 -10.67 4.70
N LEU A 59 -9.44 -9.45 5.21
CA LEU A 59 -8.76 -9.19 6.48
C LEU A 59 -9.50 -9.85 7.64
N GLU A 60 -10.81 -9.65 7.76
CA GLU A 60 -11.63 -10.23 8.84
C GLU A 60 -11.65 -11.76 8.82
N GLN A 61 -11.57 -12.38 7.64
CA GLN A 61 -11.61 -13.83 7.48
C GLN A 61 -10.22 -14.49 7.49
N GLY A 62 -9.14 -13.71 7.48
CA GLY A 62 -7.78 -14.22 7.27
C GLY A 62 -7.59 -14.85 5.89
N ASN A 63 -8.36 -14.43 4.90
CA ASN A 63 -8.33 -14.98 3.55
C ASN A 63 -7.29 -14.24 2.68
N TYR A 64 -6.06 -14.76 2.66
CA TYR A 64 -4.94 -14.14 1.95
C TYR A 64 -5.16 -14.02 0.43
N GLU A 65 -5.85 -14.99 -0.17
CA GLU A 65 -6.18 -14.93 -1.61
C GLU A 65 -7.13 -13.76 -1.90
N LEU A 66 -8.17 -13.59 -1.06
CA LEU A 66 -9.10 -12.47 -1.19
C LEU A 66 -8.41 -11.13 -0.93
N ILE A 67 -7.53 -11.06 0.07
CA ILE A 67 -6.70 -9.87 0.33
C ILE A 67 -5.89 -9.53 -0.93
N GLY A 68 -5.15 -10.50 -1.48
CA GLY A 68 -4.26 -10.28 -2.63
C GLY A 68 -4.99 -9.76 -3.87
N ARG A 69 -6.13 -10.35 -4.23
CA ARG A 69 -6.91 -9.91 -5.41
C ARG A 69 -7.66 -8.60 -5.19
N SER A 70 -7.82 -8.18 -3.93
CA SER A 70 -8.51 -6.94 -3.55
C SER A 70 -7.56 -5.75 -3.34
N LEU A 71 -6.25 -5.99 -3.28
CA LEU A 71 -5.21 -4.96 -3.18
C LEU A 71 -4.90 -4.35 -4.55
N GLU A 72 -5.95 -3.86 -5.20
CA GLU A 72 -5.87 -3.17 -6.49
C GLU A 72 -6.66 -1.86 -6.41
N ASP A 73 -5.96 -0.74 -6.56
CA ASP A 73 -6.58 0.58 -6.69
C ASP A 73 -6.69 0.94 -8.18
N VAL A 74 -7.91 1.03 -8.68
CA VAL A 74 -8.18 1.35 -10.09
C VAL A 74 -8.52 2.82 -10.33
N LEU A 75 -8.59 3.63 -9.28
CA LEU A 75 -8.99 5.03 -9.35
C LEU A 75 -7.84 6.01 -9.10
N ILE A 76 -7.15 5.84 -7.98
CA ILE A 76 -6.17 6.80 -7.49
C ILE A 76 -4.76 6.42 -7.94
N GLU A 77 -4.39 5.16 -7.75
CA GLU A 77 -3.05 4.66 -8.04
C GLU A 77 -2.63 4.88 -9.51
N PRO A 78 -3.47 4.61 -10.54
CA PRO A 78 -3.06 4.83 -11.93
C PRO A 78 -2.71 6.29 -12.25
N THR A 79 -3.26 7.23 -11.48
CA THR A 79 -2.96 8.66 -11.65
C THR A 79 -1.74 9.08 -10.85
N ARG A 80 -1.59 8.58 -9.61
CA ARG A 80 -0.50 8.96 -8.70
C ARG A 80 0.81 8.25 -8.98
N SER A 81 0.77 7.02 -9.50
CA SER A 81 1.97 6.23 -9.79
C SER A 81 2.96 6.92 -10.72
N ILE A 82 2.47 7.81 -11.60
CA ILE A 82 3.32 8.60 -12.49
C ILE A 82 4.29 9.56 -11.76
N LEU A 83 3.99 9.89 -10.50
CA LEU A 83 4.84 10.72 -9.65
C LEU A 83 5.94 9.91 -8.94
N ILE A 84 5.91 8.58 -9.03
CA ILE A 84 6.82 7.68 -8.31
C ILE A 84 7.61 6.87 -9.32
N PRO A 85 8.90 7.17 -9.53
CA PRO A 85 9.74 6.42 -10.44
C PRO A 85 9.71 4.91 -10.16
N ALA A 86 9.71 4.10 -11.21
CA ALA A 86 9.72 2.63 -11.16
C ALA A 86 8.55 1.97 -10.39
N PHE A 87 7.46 2.69 -10.10
CA PHE A 87 6.32 2.17 -9.33
C PHE A 87 5.79 0.84 -9.88
N ASP A 88 5.50 0.77 -11.17
CA ASP A 88 4.94 -0.43 -11.80
C ASP A 88 5.93 -1.61 -11.77
N GLN A 89 7.22 -1.33 -11.91
CA GLN A 89 8.27 -2.34 -11.81
C GLN A 89 8.36 -2.91 -10.39
N VAL A 90 8.31 -2.03 -9.38
CA VAL A 90 8.29 -2.42 -7.96
C VAL A 90 7.10 -3.33 -7.68
N LYS A 91 5.89 -2.94 -8.09
CA LYS A 91 4.68 -3.77 -7.88
C LYS A 91 4.78 -5.12 -8.57
N LYS A 92 5.21 -5.11 -9.84
CA LYS A 92 5.31 -6.34 -10.65
C LYS A 92 6.28 -7.35 -10.01
N ILE A 93 7.53 -6.93 -9.77
CA ILE A 93 8.56 -7.80 -9.19
C ILE A 93 8.16 -8.30 -7.81
N SER A 94 7.59 -7.44 -6.96
CA SER A 94 7.12 -7.85 -5.63
C SER A 94 6.06 -8.95 -5.70
N LYS A 95 5.12 -8.87 -6.64
CA LYS A 95 4.11 -9.91 -6.84
C LYS A 95 4.71 -11.20 -7.39
N GLU A 96 5.68 -11.12 -8.31
CA GLU A 96 6.42 -12.29 -8.84
C GLU A 96 7.21 -13.00 -7.73
N LEU A 97 7.68 -12.29 -6.71
CA LEU A 97 8.34 -12.85 -5.53
C LEU A 97 7.37 -13.41 -4.47
N GLY A 98 6.06 -13.30 -4.70
CA GLY A 98 5.04 -13.89 -3.82
C GLY A 98 4.38 -12.92 -2.86
N ALA A 99 4.58 -11.60 -3.01
CA ALA A 99 3.77 -10.63 -2.28
C ALA A 99 2.30 -10.72 -2.70
N LEU A 100 1.38 -10.57 -1.74
CA LEU A 100 -0.06 -10.56 -2.01
C LEU A 100 -0.47 -9.38 -2.90
N GLY A 101 0.12 -8.23 -2.65
CA GLY A 101 -0.15 -6.97 -3.32
C GLY A 101 0.21 -5.80 -2.42
N GLY A 102 -0.09 -4.61 -2.89
CA GLY A 102 0.21 -3.37 -2.20
C GLY A 102 -0.01 -2.17 -3.10
N GLY A 103 0.48 -1.02 -2.69
CA GLY A 103 0.30 0.22 -3.45
C GLY A 103 0.98 1.40 -2.81
N ILE A 104 0.50 2.59 -3.13
CA ILE A 104 1.03 3.84 -2.62
C ILE A 104 0.59 4.04 -1.17
N SER A 105 1.53 4.33 -0.27
CA SER A 105 1.23 4.71 1.10
C SER A 105 0.89 6.21 1.18
N GLY A 106 -0.36 6.50 1.51
CA GLY A 106 -0.84 7.88 1.61
C GLY A 106 -0.79 8.65 0.28
N SER A 107 -0.07 9.76 0.23
CA SER A 107 0.17 10.54 -1.00
C SER A 107 1.38 10.06 -1.81
N GLY A 108 2.14 9.12 -1.32
CA GLY A 108 3.46 8.74 -1.79
C GLY A 108 4.57 9.61 -1.16
N PRO A 109 5.83 9.43 -1.55
CA PRO A 109 6.31 8.47 -2.54
C PRO A 109 6.46 7.02 -2.02
N SER A 110 6.18 6.76 -0.74
CA SER A 110 6.32 5.43 -0.18
C SER A 110 5.39 4.42 -0.86
N ILE A 111 5.92 3.24 -1.13
CA ILE A 111 5.18 2.08 -1.63
C ILE A 111 5.23 1.01 -0.56
N PHE A 112 4.10 0.35 -0.31
CA PHE A 112 4.03 -0.81 0.58
C PHE A 112 3.62 -2.06 -0.19
N MET A 113 4.12 -3.21 0.27
CA MET A 113 3.69 -4.54 -0.20
C MET A 113 3.40 -5.44 1.00
N LEU A 114 2.34 -6.22 0.92
CA LEU A 114 1.96 -7.19 1.96
C LEU A 114 2.43 -8.60 1.58
N SER A 115 2.91 -9.35 2.55
CA SER A 115 3.36 -10.73 2.41
C SER A 115 2.86 -11.59 3.58
N THR A 116 2.71 -12.89 3.35
CA THR A 116 2.24 -13.84 4.38
C THR A 116 3.35 -14.35 5.28
N ASN A 117 4.62 -14.13 4.92
CA ASN A 117 5.77 -14.60 5.69
C ASN A 117 6.97 -13.67 5.53
N GLU A 118 7.89 -13.74 6.48
CA GLU A 118 9.06 -12.88 6.55
C GLU A 118 10.03 -13.11 5.38
N PHE A 119 10.19 -14.35 4.95
CA PHE A 119 11.10 -14.68 3.85
C PHE A 119 10.70 -13.95 2.55
N THR A 120 9.42 -13.99 2.20
CA THR A 120 8.89 -13.26 1.05
C THR A 120 9.06 -11.75 1.24
N ALA A 121 8.74 -11.22 2.44
CA ALA A 121 8.88 -9.80 2.72
C ALA A 121 10.33 -9.30 2.56
N LYS A 122 11.32 -10.08 3.04
CA LYS A 122 12.75 -9.77 2.88
C LYS A 122 13.21 -9.87 1.43
N SER A 123 12.73 -10.87 0.67
CA SER A 123 13.03 -10.98 -0.76
C SER A 123 12.50 -9.78 -1.54
N VAL A 124 11.30 -9.33 -1.20
CA VAL A 124 10.67 -8.13 -1.78
C VAL A 124 11.46 -6.87 -1.41
N GLU A 125 11.91 -6.74 -0.15
CA GLU A 125 12.74 -5.62 0.31
C GLU A 125 14.01 -5.47 -0.53
N ILE A 126 14.74 -6.57 -0.70
CA ILE A 126 15.97 -6.59 -1.50
C ILE A 126 15.70 -6.17 -2.94
N ALA A 127 14.67 -6.75 -3.55
CA ALA A 127 14.32 -6.44 -4.93
C ALA A 127 13.89 -4.98 -5.13
N MET A 128 13.11 -4.42 -4.20
CA MET A 128 12.74 -3.00 -4.23
C MET A 128 13.97 -2.08 -4.17
N GLY A 129 14.92 -2.37 -3.27
CA GLY A 129 16.17 -1.63 -3.18
C GLY A 129 16.96 -1.69 -4.48
N GLN A 130 17.16 -2.88 -5.03
CA GLN A 130 17.87 -3.08 -6.31
C GLN A 130 17.24 -2.33 -7.49
N ILE A 131 15.91 -2.24 -7.54
CA ILE A 131 15.21 -1.48 -8.58
C ILE A 131 15.61 0.00 -8.49
N TYR A 132 15.56 0.59 -7.31
CA TYR A 132 15.92 2.01 -7.12
C TYR A 132 17.41 2.26 -7.33
N ASP A 133 18.28 1.37 -6.87
CA ASP A 133 19.71 1.42 -7.15
C ASP A 133 20.00 1.41 -8.65
N SER A 134 19.29 0.58 -9.42
CA SER A 134 19.47 0.45 -10.86
C SER A 134 19.14 1.73 -11.66
N ILE A 135 18.29 2.58 -11.11
CA ILE A 135 17.94 3.89 -11.71
C ILE A 135 18.68 5.06 -11.05
N GLY A 136 19.64 4.77 -10.16
CA GLY A 136 20.46 5.78 -9.49
C GLY A 136 19.70 6.64 -8.48
N LEU A 137 18.60 6.13 -7.93
CA LEU A 137 17.77 6.83 -6.95
C LEU A 137 17.90 6.18 -5.57
N SER A 138 18.37 6.94 -4.59
CA SER A 138 18.44 6.47 -3.19
C SER A 138 17.05 6.17 -2.64
N CYS A 139 16.96 5.13 -1.79
CA CYS A 139 15.74 4.79 -1.08
C CYS A 139 16.05 4.26 0.32
N HIS A 140 15.05 4.28 1.19
CA HIS A 140 15.03 3.51 2.43
C HIS A 140 14.04 2.36 2.31
N THR A 141 14.40 1.20 2.85
CA THR A 141 13.53 0.02 2.87
C THR A 141 13.29 -0.42 4.31
N TYR A 142 12.12 -0.97 4.55
CA TYR A 142 11.70 -1.45 5.88
C TYR A 142 10.86 -2.71 5.73
N VAL A 143 11.08 -3.68 6.63
CA VAL A 143 10.19 -4.83 6.82
C VAL A 143 9.66 -4.80 8.24
N THR A 144 8.36 -4.91 8.40
CA THR A 144 7.68 -4.92 9.70
C THR A 144 6.41 -5.77 9.63
N THR A 145 5.69 -5.87 10.74
CA THR A 145 4.35 -6.46 10.81
C THR A 145 3.31 -5.38 11.02
N ILE A 146 2.03 -5.72 10.79
CA ILE A 146 0.93 -4.79 11.06
C ILE A 146 0.77 -4.62 12.57
N ASN A 147 0.72 -3.36 13.04
CA ASN A 147 0.44 -3.04 14.43
C ASN A 147 -1.05 -3.27 14.74
N THR A 148 -1.34 -4.31 15.50
CA THR A 148 -2.71 -4.68 15.88
C THR A 148 -3.26 -3.87 17.06
N ASN A 149 -2.40 -3.12 17.76
CA ASN A 149 -2.80 -2.28 18.89
C ASN A 149 -3.37 -0.91 18.46
N GLY A 150 -3.20 -0.56 17.18
CA GLY A 150 -3.62 0.74 16.66
C GLY A 150 -2.80 1.92 17.21
N ILE A 151 -3.42 3.09 17.27
CA ILE A 151 -2.80 4.31 17.77
C ILE A 151 -2.75 4.25 19.30
N GLN A 152 -1.57 4.52 19.88
CA GLN A 152 -1.35 4.61 21.31
C GLN A 152 -0.83 6.00 21.68
N LEU A 153 -1.33 6.56 22.79
CA LEU A 153 -0.74 7.74 23.39
C LEU A 153 0.50 7.29 24.19
N MET A 154 1.63 7.90 23.89
CA MET A 154 2.85 7.71 24.66
C MET A 154 3.07 8.97 25.49
N ASP A 155 3.26 8.80 26.81
CA ASP A 155 3.67 9.89 27.66
C ASP A 155 5.06 10.38 27.19
N ALA A 156 5.17 11.66 26.93
CA ALA A 156 6.46 12.27 26.62
C ALA A 156 7.31 12.25 27.90
N SER A 157 8.30 11.39 27.92
CA SER A 157 9.34 11.37 28.96
C SER A 157 10.35 12.49 28.78
#